data_0f9c4125aadf63e8f06aced288838889
#
_entry.id   0f9c4125aadf63e8f06aced288838889
#
_cell.length_a   1.000
_cell.length_b   1.000
_cell.length_c   1.000
_cell.angle_alpha   90.00
_cell.angle_beta   90.00
_cell.angle_gamma   90.00
#
_symmetry.space_group_name_H-M   'P 1'
#
loop_
_entity.id
_entity.type
_entity.pdbx_description
1 polymer ?
#
loop_
_entity_poly.entity_id
_entity_poly.type
_entity_poly.pdbx_seq_one_letter_code
_entity_poly.pdbx_strand_id
1 'polypeptide(L)'
;MAKKEEKKQPETTQEETVTPEQETPAPEQTPETPAESEPKEEKNPFEEKYNAEHDSYLRLAAEFDNFRKRTVKEKEASYGNGKADAVVKLLPIYDNLERALNQPTEDVAYKKGVELTMNELVKIFTGLGVEIFGAPGDSFDPNLHNAVMHTEDESLGENVIAQVFQKGFKVGDKIVRFAMVQVAN
;
A
#
# COMPACT_ATOMS: atom_id res chain seq x y z
N MET A 1 11.00 -45.81 17.17
CA MET A 1 12.11 -45.29 17.97
C MET A 1 12.06 -43.79 17.78
N ALA A 2 11.40 -43.05 18.66
CA ALA A 2 11.92 -42.36 19.86
C ALA A 2 12.94 -41.28 19.47
N LYS A 3 12.76 -40.01 19.75
CA LYS A 3 12.36 -39.15 20.89
C LYS A 3 12.18 -37.72 20.35
N LYS A 4 11.19 -36.90 20.51
CA LYS A 4 10.63 -36.14 21.65
C LYS A 4 11.69 -35.37 22.48
N GLU A 5 11.53 -34.04 22.45
CA GLU A 5 11.76 -33.03 23.50
C GLU A 5 11.57 -31.63 22.84
N GLU A 6 10.57 -30.89 23.01
CA GLU A 6 9.86 -30.19 24.08
C GLU A 6 10.76 -29.37 25.02
N LYS A 7 10.50 -28.06 25.00
CA LYS A 7 10.51 -27.05 26.12
C LYS A 7 10.89 -25.68 25.59
N LYS A 8 10.32 -24.57 25.95
CA LYS A 8 9.30 -24.11 26.90
C LYS A 8 9.30 -22.60 26.81
N GLN A 9 8.16 -21.96 26.70
CA GLN A 9 7.95 -20.56 27.13
C GLN A 9 8.04 -20.47 28.66
N PRO A 10 8.26 -19.28 29.23
CA PRO A 10 7.25 -18.65 30.07
C PRO A 10 7.06 -17.16 29.72
N GLU A 11 5.84 -16.67 29.53
CA GLU A 11 4.81 -16.17 30.51
C GLU A 11 5.26 -14.96 31.34
N THR A 12 4.67 -13.85 30.97
CA THR A 12 3.79 -12.89 31.66
C THR A 12 3.91 -12.77 33.19
N THR A 13 4.05 -11.55 33.69
CA THR A 13 3.33 -11.03 34.88
C THR A 13 3.34 -9.50 34.85
N GLN A 14 2.27 -8.90 34.79
CA GLN A 14 1.40 -7.89 35.30
C GLN A 14 1.89 -7.14 36.53
N GLU A 15 1.71 -5.80 36.42
CA GLU A 15 0.95 -4.90 37.30
C GLU A 15 1.27 -4.89 38.80
N GLU A 16 1.56 -3.69 39.32
CA GLU A 16 0.70 -3.02 40.30
C GLU A 16 1.17 -1.59 40.58
N THR A 17 0.24 -0.69 40.42
CA THR A 17 0.12 0.67 40.98
C THR A 17 0.00 0.63 42.48
N VAL A 18 0.68 1.55 43.18
CA VAL A 18 0.14 2.16 44.45
C VAL A 18 0.86 3.48 44.72
N THR A 19 0.15 4.58 44.67
CA THR A 19 0.34 5.78 45.52
C THR A 19 -0.56 5.63 46.73
N PRO A 20 -0.21 6.04 47.97
CA PRO A 20 -0.58 7.38 48.38
C PRO A 20 0.31 8.08 49.45
N GLU A 21 0.16 9.37 49.48
CA GLU A 21 -0.12 10.32 50.61
C GLU A 21 0.96 10.65 51.64
N GLN A 22 1.26 11.92 51.60
CA GLN A 22 1.36 12.96 52.64
C GLN A 22 1.82 12.59 54.04
N GLU A 23 2.86 13.30 54.48
CA GLU A 23 2.82 14.15 55.70
C GLU A 23 4.07 15.00 55.84
N THR A 24 3.85 16.32 55.90
CA THR A 24 4.80 17.29 56.44
C THR A 24 4.70 17.30 57.99
N PRO A 25 5.77 17.64 58.74
CA PRO A 25 5.90 19.01 59.23
C PRO A 25 7.35 19.56 59.25
N ALA A 26 7.44 20.86 59.20
CA ALA A 26 8.60 21.73 59.42
C ALA A 26 8.79 21.99 60.95
N PRO A 27 9.71 22.88 61.43
CA PRO A 27 11.04 23.32 60.93
C PRO A 27 12.14 23.30 62.01
N GLU A 28 13.42 23.30 61.66
CA GLU A 28 14.43 23.88 62.57
C GLU A 28 15.72 24.26 61.78
N GLN A 29 15.94 25.51 61.81
CA GLN A 29 17.13 26.37 61.96
C GLN A 29 18.50 25.95 61.39
N THR A 30 18.94 26.85 60.54
CA THR A 30 20.30 27.12 60.01
C THR A 30 21.47 26.88 60.98
N PRO A 31 22.69 26.59 60.40
CA PRO A 31 23.63 27.70 60.25
C PRO A 31 24.27 27.80 58.87
N GLU A 32 24.52 28.99 58.48
CA GLU A 32 25.28 29.46 57.31
C GLU A 32 26.66 28.80 57.26
N THR A 33 26.98 28.21 56.10
CA THR A 33 28.36 27.92 55.72
C THR A 33 28.61 28.55 54.33
N PRO A 34 29.76 29.12 54.09
CA PRO A 34 29.99 30.06 52.99
C PRO A 34 29.84 29.44 51.63
N ALA A 35 29.27 30.15 50.69
CA ALA A 35 29.17 29.83 49.31
C ALA A 35 30.56 29.49 48.73
N GLU A 36 30.77 28.19 48.53
CA GLU A 36 31.82 27.67 47.68
C GLU A 36 31.37 27.95 46.23
N SER A 37 32.02 28.92 45.63
CA SER A 37 31.83 29.26 44.23
C SER A 37 32.14 28.03 43.37
N GLU A 38 31.12 27.41 42.84
CA GLU A 38 31.28 26.40 41.79
C GLU A 38 32.18 27.00 40.68
N PRO A 39 33.22 26.32 40.25
CA PRO A 39 34.04 26.78 39.15
C PRO A 39 33.13 26.86 37.92
N LYS A 40 32.95 28.08 37.37
CA LYS A 40 32.37 28.24 36.04
C LYS A 40 33.29 27.46 35.09
N GLU A 41 32.86 26.28 34.66
CA GLU A 41 33.48 25.55 33.56
C GLU A 41 33.55 26.53 32.36
N GLU A 42 34.75 27.04 32.07
CA GLU A 42 35.00 27.76 30.82
C GLU A 42 34.74 26.79 29.69
N LYS A 43 33.56 26.95 29.07
CA LYS A 43 33.18 26.11 27.94
C LYS A 43 34.24 26.25 26.85
N ASN A 44 34.91 25.15 26.55
CA ASN A 44 35.94 25.08 25.53
C ASN A 44 35.32 25.42 24.15
N PRO A 45 35.70 26.50 23.49
CA PRO A 45 35.11 26.92 22.21
C PRO A 45 35.30 25.86 21.09
N PHE A 46 36.24 24.95 21.24
CA PHE A 46 36.44 23.83 20.33
C PHE A 46 35.39 22.74 20.56
N GLU A 47 34.99 22.53 21.79
CA GLU A 47 33.95 21.56 22.14
C GLU A 47 32.57 22.00 21.66
N GLU A 48 32.25 23.27 21.78
CA GLU A 48 31.00 23.84 21.21
C GLU A 48 30.97 23.72 19.67
N LYS A 49 32.08 23.99 18.99
CA LYS A 49 32.15 23.80 17.53
C LYS A 49 32.04 22.33 17.13
N TYR A 50 32.73 21.45 17.84
CA TYR A 50 32.65 20.02 17.58
C TYR A 50 31.23 19.50 17.74
N ASN A 51 30.54 19.87 18.81
CA ASN A 51 29.15 19.43 19.06
C ASN A 51 28.20 19.98 17.99
N ALA A 52 28.36 21.25 17.57
CA ALA A 52 27.55 21.83 16.51
C ALA A 52 27.77 21.14 15.14
N GLU A 53 29.02 20.81 14.81
CA GLU A 53 29.34 20.08 13.58
C GLU A 53 28.84 18.62 13.66
N HIS A 54 28.98 17.98 14.82
CA HIS A 54 28.48 16.63 15.05
C HIS A 54 26.95 16.55 14.91
N ASP A 55 26.22 17.50 15.51
CA ASP A 55 24.76 17.58 15.39
C ASP A 55 24.34 17.83 13.93
N SER A 56 25.08 18.70 13.23
CA SER A 56 24.85 18.94 11.81
C SER A 56 25.08 17.69 10.96
N TYR A 57 26.13 16.92 11.29
CA TYR A 57 26.41 15.64 10.63
C TYR A 57 25.31 14.62 10.88
N LEU A 58 24.86 14.47 12.14
CA LEU A 58 23.77 13.54 12.48
C LEU A 58 22.48 13.90 11.76
N ARG A 59 22.16 15.21 11.70
CA ARG A 59 20.99 15.69 10.96
C ARG A 59 21.12 15.39 9.48
N LEU A 60 22.26 15.68 8.86
CA LEU A 60 22.52 15.41 7.46
C LEU A 60 22.44 13.92 7.14
N ALA A 61 22.97 13.07 8.02
CA ALA A 61 22.88 11.61 7.88
C ALA A 61 21.42 11.13 7.91
N ALA A 62 20.61 11.67 8.83
CA ALA A 62 19.19 11.35 8.92
C ALA A 62 18.41 11.84 7.68
N GLU A 63 18.71 13.06 7.19
CA GLU A 63 18.12 13.61 5.97
C GLU A 63 18.51 12.77 4.74
N PHE A 64 19.75 12.31 4.66
CA PHE A 64 20.23 11.45 3.58
C PHE A 64 19.54 10.09 3.59
N ASP A 65 19.36 9.47 4.77
CA ASP A 65 18.63 8.22 4.89
C ASP A 65 17.15 8.36 4.47
N ASN A 66 16.52 9.46 4.88
CA ASN A 66 15.16 9.78 4.47
C ASN A 66 15.05 10.03 2.96
N PHE A 67 16.00 10.77 2.40
CA PHE A 67 16.09 10.99 0.96
C PHE A 67 16.25 9.68 0.20
N ARG A 68 17.16 8.81 0.64
CA ARG A 68 17.40 7.50 0.01
C ARG A 68 16.14 6.64 0.00
N LYS A 69 15.45 6.54 1.15
CA LYS A 69 14.19 5.78 1.28
C LYS A 69 13.10 6.34 0.36
N ARG A 70 12.98 7.68 0.30
CA ARG A 70 12.02 8.34 -0.58
C ARG A 70 12.34 8.09 -2.04
N THR A 71 13.60 8.25 -2.46
CA THR A 71 14.02 8.06 -3.86
C THR A 71 13.77 6.64 -4.35
N VAL A 72 13.98 5.62 -3.51
CA VAL A 72 13.65 4.23 -3.87
C VAL A 72 12.16 4.08 -4.14
N LYS A 73 11.30 4.60 -3.24
CA LYS A 73 9.84 4.56 -3.42
C LYS A 73 9.38 5.33 -4.66
N GLU A 74 9.95 6.51 -4.90
CA GLU A 74 9.65 7.32 -6.10
C GLU A 74 10.03 6.60 -7.40
N LYS A 75 11.18 5.92 -7.41
CA LYS A 75 11.64 5.13 -8.55
C LYS A 75 10.69 3.96 -8.84
N GLU A 76 10.28 3.22 -7.81
CA GLU A 76 9.32 2.13 -7.92
C GLU A 76 7.97 2.61 -8.43
N ALA A 77 7.47 3.70 -7.84
CA ALA A 77 6.21 4.33 -8.27
C ALA A 77 6.30 4.84 -9.72
N SER A 78 7.42 5.46 -10.12
CA SER A 78 7.64 5.93 -11.49
C SER A 78 7.64 4.78 -12.49
N TYR A 79 8.29 3.67 -12.15
CA TYR A 79 8.28 2.46 -12.99
C TYR A 79 6.86 1.88 -13.12
N GLY A 80 6.11 1.80 -12.01
CA GLY A 80 4.72 1.36 -12.01
C GLY A 80 3.81 2.27 -12.85
N ASN A 81 4.00 3.58 -12.75
CA ASN A 81 3.26 4.55 -13.54
C ASN A 81 3.55 4.41 -15.05
N GLY A 82 4.83 4.31 -15.44
CA GLY A 82 5.19 4.10 -16.83
C GLY A 82 4.62 2.82 -17.44
N LYS A 83 4.58 1.74 -16.63
CA LYS A 83 3.93 0.48 -17.02
C LYS A 83 2.42 0.67 -17.21
N ALA A 84 1.74 1.33 -16.28
CA ALA A 84 0.31 1.60 -16.35
C ALA A 84 -0.03 2.44 -17.59
N ASP A 85 0.74 3.48 -17.89
CA ASP A 85 0.56 4.33 -19.05
C ASP A 85 0.74 3.58 -20.39
N ALA A 86 1.67 2.63 -20.43
CA ALA A 86 1.84 1.75 -21.59
C ALA A 86 0.63 0.83 -21.77
N VAL A 87 0.13 0.25 -20.68
CA VAL A 87 -1.06 -0.61 -20.70
C VAL A 87 -2.27 0.16 -21.20
N VAL A 88 -2.53 1.38 -20.71
CA VAL A 88 -3.65 2.23 -21.18
C VAL A 88 -3.66 2.34 -22.71
N LYS A 89 -2.48 2.54 -23.33
CA LYS A 89 -2.37 2.65 -24.78
C LYS A 89 -2.66 1.36 -25.54
N LEU A 90 -2.54 0.20 -24.89
CA LEU A 90 -2.83 -1.12 -25.45
C LEU A 90 -4.28 -1.55 -25.26
N LEU A 91 -5.02 -0.96 -24.32
CA LEU A 91 -6.41 -1.34 -24.06
C LEU A 91 -7.34 -1.28 -25.28
N PRO A 92 -7.23 -0.31 -26.21
CA PRO A 92 -8.06 -0.32 -27.41
C PRO A 92 -7.87 -1.55 -28.29
N ILE A 93 -6.66 -2.14 -28.28
CA ILE A 93 -6.38 -3.39 -29.02
C ILE A 93 -7.14 -4.54 -28.35
N TYR A 94 -7.08 -4.61 -27.02
CA TYR A 94 -7.84 -5.59 -26.25
C TYR A 94 -9.35 -5.50 -26.54
N ASP A 95 -9.92 -4.30 -26.47
CA ASP A 95 -11.35 -4.07 -26.70
C ASP A 95 -11.77 -4.44 -28.13
N ASN A 96 -10.90 -4.19 -29.12
CA ASN A 96 -11.16 -4.57 -30.51
C ASN A 96 -11.12 -6.08 -30.73
N LEU A 97 -10.16 -6.79 -30.09
CA LEU A 97 -10.10 -8.25 -30.13
C LEU A 97 -11.32 -8.88 -29.43
N GLU A 98 -11.71 -8.35 -28.27
CA GLU A 98 -12.92 -8.81 -27.55
C GLU A 98 -14.16 -8.62 -28.39
N ARG A 99 -14.30 -7.45 -29.05
CA ARG A 99 -15.40 -7.19 -29.98
C ARG A 99 -15.39 -8.15 -31.16
N ALA A 100 -14.22 -8.46 -31.73
CA ALA A 100 -14.09 -9.41 -32.85
C ALA A 100 -14.49 -10.84 -32.44
N LEU A 101 -14.17 -11.26 -31.22
CA LEU A 101 -14.57 -12.57 -30.68
C LEU A 101 -16.07 -12.69 -30.45
N ASN A 102 -16.73 -11.57 -30.10
CA ASN A 102 -18.16 -11.51 -29.85
C ASN A 102 -19.00 -11.40 -31.12
N GLN A 103 -18.35 -11.18 -32.30
CA GLN A 103 -19.07 -11.15 -33.58
C GLN A 103 -19.44 -12.57 -34.01
N PRO A 104 -20.70 -12.78 -34.46
CA PRO A 104 -21.08 -14.06 -35.05
C PRO A 104 -20.29 -14.26 -36.36
N THR A 105 -19.63 -15.40 -36.48
CA THR A 105 -18.91 -15.81 -37.69
C THR A 105 -19.01 -17.31 -37.89
N GLU A 106 -19.16 -17.74 -39.14
CA GLU A 106 -19.12 -19.13 -39.52
C GLU A 106 -17.69 -19.64 -39.75
N ASP A 107 -16.73 -18.73 -39.90
CA ASP A 107 -15.32 -19.08 -40.11
C ASP A 107 -14.65 -19.43 -38.75
N VAL A 108 -14.66 -20.73 -38.48
CA VAL A 108 -14.04 -21.29 -37.26
C VAL A 108 -12.52 -21.04 -37.22
N ALA A 109 -11.84 -21.06 -38.36
CA ALA A 109 -10.40 -20.86 -38.44
C ALA A 109 -10.03 -19.42 -38.08
N TYR A 110 -10.79 -18.44 -38.60
CA TYR A 110 -10.65 -17.03 -38.24
C TYR A 110 -10.89 -16.79 -36.76
N LYS A 111 -12.00 -17.31 -36.23
CA LYS A 111 -12.34 -17.16 -34.79
C LYS A 111 -11.26 -17.70 -33.89
N LYS A 112 -10.74 -18.90 -34.21
CA LYS A 112 -9.63 -19.52 -33.48
C LYS A 112 -8.35 -18.68 -33.55
N GLY A 113 -8.05 -18.06 -34.68
CA GLY A 113 -6.89 -17.16 -34.83
C GLY A 113 -6.99 -15.94 -33.92
N VAL A 114 -8.16 -15.30 -33.88
CA VAL A 114 -8.40 -14.14 -32.98
C VAL A 114 -8.33 -14.55 -31.52
N GLU A 115 -8.89 -15.72 -31.17
CA GLU A 115 -8.83 -16.26 -29.80
C GLU A 115 -7.39 -16.51 -29.32
N LEU A 116 -6.56 -17.09 -30.18
CA LEU A 116 -5.14 -17.32 -29.87
C LEU A 116 -4.40 -15.99 -29.65
N THR A 117 -4.69 -14.97 -30.48
CA THR A 117 -4.08 -13.63 -30.33
C THR A 117 -4.54 -12.98 -29.03
N MET A 118 -5.81 -13.07 -28.70
CA MET A 118 -6.35 -12.56 -27.42
C MET A 118 -5.72 -13.24 -26.21
N ASN A 119 -5.61 -14.56 -26.24
CA ASN A 119 -4.98 -15.34 -25.18
C ASN A 119 -3.52 -14.97 -24.98
N GLU A 120 -2.79 -14.69 -26.07
CA GLU A 120 -1.40 -14.27 -25.99
C GLU A 120 -1.29 -12.85 -25.39
N LEU A 121 -2.17 -11.93 -25.77
CA LEU A 121 -2.24 -10.59 -25.18
C LEU A 121 -2.53 -10.65 -23.67
N VAL A 122 -3.46 -11.51 -23.25
CA VAL A 122 -3.79 -11.71 -21.82
C VAL A 122 -2.59 -12.27 -21.06
N LYS A 123 -1.84 -13.22 -21.63
CA LYS A 123 -0.59 -13.72 -21.01
C LYS A 123 0.44 -12.61 -20.84
N ILE A 124 0.62 -11.76 -21.86
CA ILE A 124 1.53 -10.60 -21.78
C ILE A 124 1.08 -9.65 -20.65
N PHE A 125 -0.20 -9.35 -20.57
CA PHE A 125 -0.75 -8.51 -19.50
C PHE A 125 -0.51 -9.13 -18.11
N THR A 126 -0.79 -10.41 -17.95
CA THR A 126 -0.51 -11.15 -16.70
C THR A 126 0.99 -11.09 -16.35
N GLY A 127 1.88 -11.29 -17.32
CA GLY A 127 3.33 -11.17 -17.13
C GLY A 127 3.79 -9.76 -16.73
N LEU A 128 3.06 -8.74 -17.14
CA LEU A 128 3.26 -7.35 -16.69
C LEU A 128 2.64 -7.04 -15.32
N GLY A 129 1.96 -7.99 -14.71
CA GLY A 129 1.25 -7.79 -13.44
C GLY A 129 -0.04 -6.97 -13.62
N VAL A 130 -0.65 -7.06 -14.80
CA VAL A 130 -1.98 -6.49 -15.08
C VAL A 130 -3.03 -7.52 -14.72
N GLU A 131 -3.99 -7.12 -13.91
CA GLU A 131 -5.17 -7.92 -13.58
C GLU A 131 -6.39 -7.36 -14.30
N ILE A 132 -7.19 -8.26 -14.87
CA ILE A 132 -8.45 -7.97 -15.55
C ILE A 132 -9.57 -8.28 -14.60
N PHE A 133 -10.53 -7.38 -14.43
CA PHE A 133 -11.66 -7.56 -13.54
C PHE A 133 -12.97 -7.07 -14.17
N GLY A 134 -14.08 -7.39 -13.49
CA GLY A 134 -15.43 -7.16 -13.94
C GLY A 134 -15.92 -8.34 -14.80
N ALA A 135 -16.56 -9.28 -14.13
CA ALA A 135 -17.27 -10.37 -14.78
C ALA A 135 -18.77 -10.33 -14.43
N PRO A 136 -19.66 -10.78 -15.32
CA PRO A 136 -21.05 -10.96 -14.94
C PRO A 136 -21.18 -11.92 -13.75
N GLY A 137 -22.00 -11.53 -12.76
CA GLY A 137 -22.17 -12.29 -11.52
C GLY A 137 -21.26 -11.82 -10.36
N ASP A 138 -20.25 -10.98 -10.62
CA ASP A 138 -19.44 -10.40 -9.56
C ASP A 138 -20.25 -9.37 -8.75
N SER A 139 -19.87 -9.16 -7.49
CA SER A 139 -20.42 -8.08 -6.67
C SER A 139 -19.91 -6.72 -7.15
N PHE A 140 -20.79 -5.75 -7.22
CA PHE A 140 -20.42 -4.39 -7.58
C PHE A 140 -19.59 -3.72 -6.49
N ASP A 141 -18.44 -3.18 -6.87
CA ASP A 141 -17.57 -2.36 -6.02
C ASP A 141 -17.36 -0.99 -6.69
N PRO A 142 -17.83 0.12 -6.07
CA PRO A 142 -17.64 1.46 -6.61
C PRO A 142 -16.18 1.87 -6.83
N ASN A 143 -15.22 1.22 -6.13
CA ASN A 143 -13.80 1.50 -6.30
C ASN A 143 -13.21 0.85 -7.56
N LEU A 144 -13.86 -0.16 -8.11
CA LEU A 144 -13.38 -0.92 -9.27
C LEU A 144 -14.29 -0.75 -10.49
N HIS A 145 -15.59 -0.54 -10.27
CA HIS A 145 -16.61 -0.59 -11.30
C HIS A 145 -17.31 0.77 -11.45
N ASN A 146 -17.61 1.13 -12.67
CA ASN A 146 -18.45 2.27 -13.02
C ASN A 146 -19.80 1.75 -13.53
N ALA A 147 -20.85 1.90 -12.73
CA ALA A 147 -22.21 1.55 -13.12
C ALA A 147 -22.73 2.59 -14.11
N VAL A 148 -22.91 2.20 -15.36
CA VAL A 148 -23.45 3.06 -16.44
C VAL A 148 -24.93 2.83 -16.67
N MET A 149 -25.45 1.67 -16.28
CA MET A 149 -26.86 1.30 -16.38
C MET A 149 -27.26 0.46 -15.17
N HIS A 150 -28.56 0.52 -14.88
CA HIS A 150 -29.19 -0.30 -13.86
C HIS A 150 -30.28 -1.16 -14.51
N THR A 151 -30.52 -2.35 -13.98
CA THR A 151 -31.59 -3.24 -14.43
C THR A 151 -32.26 -3.90 -13.22
N GLU A 152 -33.55 -4.10 -13.34
CA GLU A 152 -34.29 -4.92 -12.38
C GLU A 152 -34.28 -6.36 -12.91
N ASP A 153 -33.66 -7.28 -12.19
CA ASP A 153 -33.58 -8.71 -12.56
C ASP A 153 -33.75 -9.57 -11.31
N GLU A 154 -34.91 -10.16 -11.15
CA GLU A 154 -35.26 -11.02 -10.00
C GLU A 154 -34.36 -12.28 -9.90
N SER A 155 -33.67 -12.65 -10.97
CA SER A 155 -32.75 -13.80 -10.98
C SER A 155 -31.39 -13.48 -10.39
N LEU A 156 -31.04 -12.19 -10.25
CA LEU A 156 -29.78 -11.71 -9.71
C LEU A 156 -29.97 -11.12 -8.32
N GLY A 157 -28.91 -11.22 -7.49
CA GLY A 157 -28.90 -10.58 -6.17
C GLY A 157 -28.80 -9.07 -6.25
N GLU A 158 -28.97 -8.41 -5.11
CA GLU A 158 -28.75 -6.95 -5.00
C GLU A 158 -27.28 -6.60 -5.25
N ASN A 159 -27.03 -5.50 -5.97
CA ASN A 159 -25.69 -5.01 -6.28
C ASN A 159 -24.78 -6.01 -7.00
N VAL A 160 -25.34 -6.84 -7.88
CA VAL A 160 -24.58 -7.78 -8.71
C VAL A 160 -24.40 -7.22 -10.11
N ILE A 161 -23.26 -7.48 -10.73
CA ILE A 161 -22.99 -7.10 -12.12
C ILE A 161 -23.79 -8.00 -13.05
N ALA A 162 -24.82 -7.42 -13.68
CA ALA A 162 -25.66 -8.13 -14.65
C ALA A 162 -24.94 -8.27 -16.00
N GLN A 163 -24.31 -7.21 -16.46
CA GLN A 163 -23.58 -7.21 -17.74
C GLN A 163 -22.34 -6.33 -17.66
N VAL A 164 -21.29 -6.71 -18.39
CA VAL A 164 -20.07 -5.94 -18.54
C VAL A 164 -19.98 -5.41 -19.96
N PHE A 165 -19.98 -4.07 -20.09
CA PHE A 165 -19.79 -3.42 -21.38
C PHE A 165 -18.32 -3.25 -21.73
N GLN A 166 -17.48 -3.06 -20.69
CA GLN A 166 -16.05 -2.89 -20.85
C GLN A 166 -15.34 -3.39 -19.61
N LYS A 167 -14.35 -4.25 -19.77
CA LYS A 167 -13.59 -4.81 -18.66
C LYS A 167 -12.67 -3.79 -18.02
N GLY A 168 -12.50 -3.91 -16.71
CA GLY A 168 -11.57 -3.12 -15.93
C GLY A 168 -10.17 -3.72 -15.90
N PHE A 169 -9.18 -2.86 -15.67
CA PHE A 169 -7.77 -3.25 -15.60
C PHE A 169 -7.07 -2.54 -14.45
N LYS A 170 -6.25 -3.27 -13.70
CA LYS A 170 -5.36 -2.73 -12.67
C LYS A 170 -3.94 -3.25 -12.81
N VAL A 171 -2.96 -2.49 -12.35
CA VAL A 171 -1.55 -2.85 -12.31
C VAL A 171 -1.08 -2.74 -10.87
N GLY A 172 -0.92 -3.87 -10.19
CA GLY A 172 -0.78 -3.88 -8.73
C GLY A 172 -1.99 -3.23 -8.09
N ASP A 173 -1.78 -2.21 -7.24
CA ASP A 173 -2.86 -1.48 -6.56
C ASP A 173 -3.44 -0.32 -7.39
N LYS A 174 -2.82 0.01 -8.53
CA LYS A 174 -3.25 1.13 -9.37
C LYS A 174 -4.30 0.69 -10.39
N ILE A 175 -5.48 1.31 -10.31
CA ILE A 175 -6.52 1.14 -11.33
C ILE A 175 -6.11 1.91 -12.58
N VAL A 176 -6.02 1.17 -13.69
CA VAL A 176 -5.70 1.70 -15.02
C VAL A 176 -6.97 2.13 -15.75
N ARG A 177 -8.03 1.33 -15.60
CA ARG A 177 -9.37 1.58 -16.15
C ARG A 177 -10.43 0.89 -15.31
N PHE A 178 -11.48 1.62 -14.96
CA PHE A 178 -12.67 1.05 -14.31
C PHE A 178 -13.44 0.15 -15.27
N ALA A 179 -14.05 -0.91 -14.78
CA ALA A 179 -14.97 -1.70 -15.58
C ALA A 179 -16.28 -0.94 -15.75
N MET A 180 -16.80 -0.86 -16.98
CA MET A 180 -18.14 -0.29 -17.23
C MET A 180 -19.16 -1.42 -17.20
N VAL A 181 -20.08 -1.33 -16.25
CA VAL A 181 -21.01 -2.42 -15.92
C VAL A 181 -22.45 -1.96 -15.86
N GLN A 182 -23.35 -2.91 -16.03
CA GLN A 182 -24.75 -2.81 -15.67
C GLN A 182 -24.94 -3.54 -14.34
N VAL A 183 -25.60 -2.90 -13.40
CA VAL A 183 -25.83 -3.46 -12.06
C VAL A 183 -27.30 -3.85 -11.92
N ALA A 184 -27.56 -4.99 -11.29
CA ALA A 184 -28.90 -5.46 -10.97
C ALA A 184 -29.32 -4.96 -9.58
N ASN A 185 -30.60 -4.62 -9.43
CA ASN A 185 -31.36 -4.34 -8.19
C ASN A 185 -30.68 -3.34 -7.26
#